data_ba051c748df233aa784fc727e2c75109
#
_entry.id   ba051c748df233aa784fc727e2c75109
#
_cell.length_a   1.000
_cell.length_b   1.000
_cell.length_c   1.000
_cell.angle_alpha   90.00
_cell.angle_beta   90.00
_cell.angle_gamma   90.00
#
_symmetry.space_group_name_H-M   'P 1'
#
loop_
_entity.id
_entity.type
_entity.pdbx_description
1 polymer ?
#
loop_
_entity_poly.entity_id
_entity_poly.type
_entity_poly.pdbx_seq_one_letter_code
_entity_poly.pdbx_strand_id
1 'polypeptide(L)'
;MGRHIVCITFDFDAISGWIARGMTTPGPISRGEFGPNVALPRILALLRKYDVPASWFIPGHTLETYPEQCRQVCAAGHEIGHHGWTHRPPASLSREQEEDELTRTNEQIIKLTGRGARGYRSPAWDLSPHSVDLLLQHGFVYDSSMMGDDYTPYRVRRGDIIELEKPAVFGRQTRLIEMPISWSLDDFPHFEF
;
A
#
# COMPACT_ATOMS: atom_id res chain seq x y z
N MET A 1 -16.15 -23.66 16.17
CA MET A 1 -15.17 -23.72 15.07
C MET A 1 -14.59 -22.32 14.93
N GLY A 2 -13.26 -22.18 14.89
CA GLY A 2 -12.63 -20.89 14.63
C GLY A 2 -12.97 -20.40 13.22
N ARG A 3 -13.26 -19.11 13.06
CA ARG A 3 -13.49 -18.48 11.76
C ARG A 3 -12.12 -18.14 11.16
N HIS A 4 -11.80 -18.71 10.00
CA HIS A 4 -10.63 -18.32 9.23
C HIS A 4 -11.03 -17.13 8.32
N ILE A 5 -10.23 -16.07 8.34
CA ILE A 5 -10.41 -14.88 7.51
C ILE A 5 -9.21 -14.80 6.58
N VAL A 6 -9.47 -14.66 5.28
CA VAL A 6 -8.45 -14.42 4.26
C VAL A 6 -8.71 -13.04 3.67
N CYS A 7 -7.69 -12.19 3.67
CA CYS A 7 -7.72 -10.88 3.03
C CYS A 7 -7.03 -10.98 1.68
N ILE A 8 -7.73 -10.62 0.62
CA ILE A 8 -7.14 -10.49 -0.72
C ILE A 8 -6.82 -9.03 -0.96
N THR A 9 -5.57 -8.75 -1.28
CA THR A 9 -5.10 -7.38 -1.51
C THR A 9 -4.32 -7.28 -2.81
N PHE A 10 -4.33 -6.09 -3.41
CA PHE A 10 -3.59 -5.79 -4.62
C PHE A 10 -2.88 -4.45 -4.46
N ASP A 11 -1.62 -4.39 -4.89
CA ASP A 11 -0.89 -3.15 -5.10
C ASP A 11 -1.05 -2.78 -6.58
N PHE A 12 -1.72 -1.64 -6.83
CA PHE A 12 -2.02 -1.21 -8.20
C PHE A 12 -1.07 -0.10 -8.64
N ASP A 13 0.18 -0.46 -8.83
CA ASP A 13 1.28 0.48 -9.13
C ASP A 13 1.23 1.03 -10.54
N ALA A 14 0.80 0.22 -11.49
CA ALA A 14 0.88 0.57 -12.90
C ALA A 14 2.30 1.02 -13.29
N ILE A 15 2.42 2.21 -13.90
CA ILE A 15 3.73 2.76 -14.27
C ILE A 15 4.50 3.39 -13.11
N SER A 16 3.86 3.65 -11.96
CA SER A 16 4.49 4.40 -10.86
C SER A 16 5.70 3.69 -10.28
N GLY A 17 5.66 2.37 -10.15
CA GLY A 17 6.80 1.56 -9.70
C GLY A 17 8.02 1.63 -10.62
N TRP A 18 7.81 1.80 -11.93
CA TRP A 18 8.89 1.99 -12.89
C TRP A 18 9.47 3.40 -12.83
N ILE A 19 8.61 4.41 -12.72
CA ILE A 19 9.00 5.81 -12.58
C ILE A 19 9.83 6.02 -11.31
N ALA A 20 9.45 5.43 -10.19
CA ALA A 20 10.18 5.50 -8.93
C ALA A 20 11.63 5.00 -9.05
N ARG A 21 11.86 4.04 -9.94
CA ARG A 21 13.19 3.48 -10.25
C ARG A 21 13.94 4.27 -11.36
N GLY A 22 13.41 5.41 -11.82
CA GLY A 22 13.97 6.21 -12.93
C GLY A 22 13.80 5.57 -14.31
N MET A 23 12.98 4.53 -14.45
CA MET A 23 12.80 3.78 -15.69
C MET A 23 11.64 4.36 -16.50
N THR A 24 11.90 5.41 -17.26
CA THR A 24 10.88 6.20 -18.01
C THR A 24 10.88 5.94 -19.51
N THR A 25 11.66 4.98 -20.00
CA THR A 25 11.70 4.61 -21.42
C THR A 25 10.50 3.72 -21.80
N PRO A 26 10.15 3.61 -23.11
CA PRO A 26 8.95 2.88 -23.55
C PRO A 26 8.86 1.43 -23.08
N GLY A 27 9.97 0.71 -22.94
CA GLY A 27 9.98 -0.68 -22.51
C GLY A 27 9.42 -0.88 -21.08
N PRO A 28 10.04 -0.29 -20.05
CA PRO A 28 9.49 -0.33 -18.68
C PRO A 28 8.08 0.25 -18.57
N ILE A 29 7.80 1.37 -19.21
CA ILE A 29 6.46 1.98 -19.18
C ILE A 29 5.40 1.02 -19.73
N SER A 30 5.67 0.37 -20.86
CA SER A 30 4.73 -0.61 -21.42
C SER A 30 4.45 -1.81 -20.51
N ARG A 31 5.41 -2.22 -19.68
CA ARG A 31 5.18 -3.24 -18.65
C ARG A 31 4.21 -2.74 -17.58
N GLY A 32 4.39 -1.50 -17.13
CA GLY A 32 3.48 -0.88 -16.17
C GLY A 32 2.06 -0.70 -16.71
N GLU A 33 1.89 -0.49 -18.03
CA GLU A 33 0.60 -0.38 -18.70
C GLU A 33 -0.18 -1.71 -18.77
N PHE A 34 0.49 -2.84 -18.63
CA PHE A 34 -0.18 -4.15 -18.58
C PHE A 34 -1.16 -4.22 -17.40
N GLY A 35 -0.79 -3.66 -16.25
CA GLY A 35 -1.65 -3.63 -15.06
C GLY A 35 -3.03 -3.04 -15.33
N PRO A 36 -3.12 -1.74 -15.67
CA PRO A 36 -4.40 -1.07 -15.92
C PRO A 36 -5.15 -1.58 -17.14
N ASN A 37 -4.44 -2.00 -18.20
CA ASN A 37 -5.08 -2.35 -19.47
C ASN A 37 -5.53 -3.80 -19.57
N VAL A 38 -4.84 -4.72 -18.90
CA VAL A 38 -5.05 -6.16 -19.05
C VAL A 38 -5.34 -6.85 -17.72
N ALA A 39 -4.49 -6.67 -16.71
CA ALA A 39 -4.63 -7.38 -15.43
C ALA A 39 -5.88 -6.93 -14.67
N LEU A 40 -6.09 -5.63 -14.52
CA LEU A 40 -7.22 -5.07 -13.78
C LEU A 40 -8.57 -5.62 -14.22
N PRO A 41 -8.98 -5.54 -15.52
CA PRO A 41 -10.29 -6.05 -15.93
C PRO A 41 -10.44 -7.55 -15.71
N ARG A 42 -9.36 -8.32 -15.80
CA ARG A 42 -9.36 -9.77 -15.52
C ARG A 42 -9.58 -10.05 -14.04
N ILE A 43 -8.86 -9.34 -13.17
CA ILE A 43 -8.97 -9.48 -11.71
C ILE A 43 -10.37 -9.07 -11.26
N LEU A 44 -10.88 -7.91 -11.70
CA LEU A 44 -12.24 -7.47 -11.35
C LEU A 44 -13.31 -8.47 -11.81
N ALA A 45 -13.16 -9.07 -12.99
CA ALA A 45 -14.08 -10.10 -13.46
C ALA A 45 -14.02 -11.36 -12.57
N LEU A 46 -12.82 -11.75 -12.12
CA LEU A 46 -12.62 -12.90 -11.23
C LEU A 46 -13.24 -12.65 -9.84
N LEU A 47 -12.93 -11.50 -9.23
CA LEU A 47 -13.47 -11.11 -7.92
C LEU A 47 -15.01 -11.04 -7.94
N ARG A 48 -15.58 -10.45 -8.99
CA ARG A 48 -17.05 -10.43 -9.19
C ARG A 48 -17.64 -11.83 -9.35
N LYS A 49 -16.98 -12.72 -10.11
CA LYS A 49 -17.46 -14.10 -10.33
C LYS A 49 -17.61 -14.87 -9.01
N TYR A 50 -16.73 -14.64 -8.08
CA TYR A 50 -16.69 -15.36 -6.79
C TYR A 50 -17.22 -14.54 -5.62
N ASP A 51 -17.73 -13.33 -5.86
CA ASP A 51 -18.22 -12.39 -4.85
C ASP A 51 -17.20 -12.14 -3.73
N VAL A 52 -15.94 -11.88 -4.12
CA VAL A 52 -14.82 -11.68 -3.19
C VAL A 52 -14.51 -10.18 -3.09
N PRO A 53 -14.68 -9.56 -1.90
CA PRO A 53 -14.20 -8.21 -1.68
C PRO A 53 -12.66 -8.22 -1.57
N ALA A 54 -12.03 -7.11 -1.96
CA ALA A 54 -10.58 -6.94 -1.89
C ALA A 54 -10.21 -5.52 -1.48
N SER A 55 -8.98 -5.32 -0.99
CA SER A 55 -8.39 -4.01 -0.76
C SER A 55 -7.34 -3.73 -1.85
N TRP A 56 -7.38 -2.53 -2.41
CA TRP A 56 -6.48 -2.09 -3.47
C TRP A 56 -5.66 -0.90 -2.97
N PHE A 57 -4.37 -1.10 -2.80
CA PHE A 57 -3.43 -0.04 -2.43
C PHE A 57 -2.93 0.65 -3.70
N ILE A 58 -3.26 1.92 -3.86
CA ILE A 58 -3.06 2.65 -5.12
C ILE A 58 -2.20 3.89 -4.88
N PRO A 59 -1.05 4.03 -5.58
CA PRO A 59 -0.26 5.25 -5.54
C PRO A 59 -1.04 6.47 -6.08
N GLY A 60 -0.79 7.65 -5.53
CA GLY A 60 -1.43 8.89 -5.97
C GLY A 60 -1.21 9.18 -7.46
N HIS A 61 0.00 8.92 -7.95
CA HIS A 61 0.33 9.04 -9.37
C HIS A 61 -0.53 8.13 -10.26
N THR A 62 -0.79 6.89 -9.80
CA THR A 62 -1.67 5.94 -10.51
C THR A 62 -3.12 6.41 -10.50
N LEU A 63 -3.61 6.98 -9.39
CA LEU A 63 -4.95 7.58 -9.31
C LEU A 63 -5.13 8.71 -10.34
N GLU A 64 -4.11 9.54 -10.56
CA GLU A 64 -4.17 10.63 -11.53
C GLU A 64 -3.96 10.14 -12.97
N THR A 65 -3.11 9.14 -13.19
CA THR A 65 -2.78 8.66 -14.54
C THR A 65 -3.87 7.75 -15.11
N TYR A 66 -4.51 6.94 -14.28
CA TYR A 66 -5.51 5.94 -14.67
C TYR A 66 -6.84 6.13 -13.91
N PRO A 67 -7.46 7.32 -13.97
CA PRO A 67 -8.64 7.63 -13.16
C PRO A 67 -9.84 6.74 -13.49
N GLU A 68 -9.98 6.29 -14.74
CA GLU A 68 -11.08 5.44 -15.15
C GLU A 68 -10.96 4.03 -14.55
N GLN A 69 -9.75 3.46 -14.57
CA GLN A 69 -9.45 2.16 -13.97
C GLN A 69 -9.65 2.19 -12.45
N CYS A 70 -9.21 3.26 -11.79
CA CYS A 70 -9.44 3.43 -10.36
C CYS A 70 -10.93 3.59 -10.03
N ARG A 71 -11.72 4.28 -10.89
CA ARG A 71 -13.19 4.32 -10.73
C ARG A 71 -13.84 2.94 -10.86
N GLN A 72 -13.34 2.07 -11.76
CA GLN A 72 -13.85 0.71 -11.88
C GLN A 72 -13.64 -0.11 -10.62
N VAL A 73 -12.46 0.01 -9.98
CA VAL A 73 -12.17 -0.65 -8.68
C VAL A 73 -13.15 -0.16 -7.61
N CYS A 74 -13.31 1.16 -7.49
CA CYS A 74 -14.21 1.77 -6.51
C CYS A 74 -15.68 1.38 -6.76
N ALA A 75 -16.14 1.44 -8.01
CA ALA A 75 -17.51 1.08 -8.41
C ALA A 75 -17.84 -0.41 -8.20
N ALA A 76 -16.81 -1.28 -8.22
CA ALA A 76 -16.96 -2.70 -7.89
C ALA A 76 -17.10 -2.96 -6.38
N GLY A 77 -17.05 -1.92 -5.53
CA GLY A 77 -17.25 -2.03 -4.09
C GLY A 77 -16.00 -2.44 -3.31
N HIS A 78 -14.82 -2.40 -3.94
CA HIS A 78 -13.57 -2.71 -3.28
C HIS A 78 -13.05 -1.54 -2.43
N GLU A 79 -12.26 -1.84 -1.41
CA GLU A 79 -11.58 -0.82 -0.62
C GLU A 79 -10.44 -0.20 -1.42
N ILE A 80 -10.29 1.13 -1.32
CA ILE A 80 -9.15 1.86 -1.82
C ILE A 80 -8.27 2.25 -0.64
N GLY A 81 -7.06 1.70 -0.58
CA GLY A 81 -6.00 2.00 0.36
C GLY A 81 -4.94 2.91 -0.25
N HIS A 82 -4.13 3.48 0.60
CA HIS A 82 -3.06 4.42 0.25
C HIS A 82 -1.74 3.68 -0.02
N HIS A 83 -1.00 4.06 -1.08
CA HIS A 83 0.28 3.43 -1.46
C HIS A 83 1.38 4.44 -1.85
N GLY A 84 1.56 5.50 -1.06
CA GLY A 84 2.48 6.58 -1.40
C GLY A 84 2.04 7.37 -2.63
N TRP A 85 2.96 8.17 -3.19
CA TRP A 85 2.66 8.95 -4.40
C TRP A 85 3.17 8.28 -5.67
N THR A 86 4.50 8.09 -5.82
CA THR A 86 5.13 7.44 -6.99
C THR A 86 5.83 6.13 -6.65
N HIS A 87 5.36 5.41 -5.67
CA HIS A 87 5.98 4.16 -5.20
C HIS A 87 7.43 4.32 -4.69
N ARG A 88 7.81 5.53 -4.22
CA ARG A 88 9.10 5.73 -3.54
C ARG A 88 9.01 5.20 -2.11
N PRO A 89 10.01 4.40 -1.65
CA PRO A 89 10.01 3.93 -0.26
C PRO A 89 10.09 5.13 0.71
N PRO A 90 9.25 5.21 1.74
CA PRO A 90 9.26 6.29 2.73
C PRO A 90 10.63 6.50 3.38
N ALA A 91 11.41 5.44 3.60
CA ALA A 91 12.76 5.54 4.14
C ALA A 91 13.72 6.40 3.28
N SER A 92 13.39 6.64 2.01
CA SER A 92 14.16 7.51 1.11
C SER A 92 13.70 8.97 1.12
N LEU A 93 12.67 9.30 1.90
CA LEU A 93 12.04 10.63 1.95
C LEU A 93 12.42 11.38 3.22
N SER A 94 12.42 12.72 3.16
CA SER A 94 12.34 13.51 4.39
C SER A 94 10.93 13.40 4.99
N ARG A 95 10.81 13.76 6.28
CA ARG A 95 9.51 13.78 6.96
C ARG A 95 8.47 14.62 6.20
N GLU A 96 8.88 15.80 5.73
CA GLU A 96 8.01 16.73 5.01
C GLU A 96 7.59 16.17 3.66
N GLN A 97 8.49 15.48 2.96
CA GLN A 97 8.18 14.82 1.68
C GLN A 97 7.20 13.67 1.87
N GLU A 98 7.40 12.86 2.92
CA GLU A 98 6.49 11.75 3.24
C GLU A 98 5.09 12.28 3.61
N GLU A 99 5.02 13.34 4.43
CA GLU A 99 3.75 13.98 4.81
C GLU A 99 3.02 14.60 3.61
N ASP A 100 3.76 15.23 2.67
CA ASP A 100 3.21 15.73 1.41
C ASP A 100 2.63 14.58 0.57
N GLU A 101 3.36 13.47 0.40
CA GLU A 101 2.86 12.31 -0.33
C GLU A 101 1.62 11.69 0.31
N LEU A 102 1.56 11.60 1.64
CA LEU A 102 0.38 11.14 2.37
C LEU A 102 -0.82 12.05 2.13
N THR A 103 -0.61 13.35 2.21
CA THR A 103 -1.67 14.36 2.04
C THR A 103 -2.23 14.35 0.62
N ARG A 104 -1.37 14.52 -0.39
CA ARG A 104 -1.80 14.60 -1.80
C ARG A 104 -2.48 13.32 -2.27
N THR A 105 -1.94 12.14 -1.91
CA THR A 105 -2.56 10.86 -2.30
C THR A 105 -3.92 10.69 -1.62
N ASN A 106 -4.02 11.05 -0.34
CA ASN A 106 -5.30 10.97 0.37
C ASN A 106 -6.35 11.92 -0.21
N GLU A 107 -5.96 13.10 -0.70
CA GLU A 107 -6.85 14.00 -1.44
C GLU A 107 -7.40 13.36 -2.72
N GLN A 108 -6.58 12.62 -3.48
CA GLN A 108 -7.05 11.89 -4.67
C GLN A 108 -8.01 10.75 -4.28
N ILE A 109 -7.72 10.04 -3.19
CA ILE A 109 -8.60 8.99 -2.67
C ILE A 109 -9.95 9.60 -2.24
N ILE A 110 -9.95 10.74 -1.55
CA ILE A 110 -11.18 11.44 -1.16
C ILE A 110 -12.00 11.86 -2.40
N LYS A 111 -11.35 12.40 -3.44
CA LYS A 111 -12.03 12.76 -4.69
C LYS A 111 -12.68 11.54 -5.36
N LEU A 112 -12.05 10.38 -5.28
CA LEU A 112 -12.54 9.15 -5.87
C LEU A 112 -13.67 8.49 -5.06
N THR A 113 -13.53 8.42 -3.72
CA THR A 113 -14.34 7.57 -2.84
C THR A 113 -15.30 8.36 -1.93
N GLY A 114 -15.13 9.68 -1.83
CA GLY A 114 -15.82 10.55 -0.88
C GLY A 114 -15.27 10.49 0.56
N ARG A 115 -14.23 9.73 0.83
CA ARG A 115 -13.62 9.59 2.16
C ARG A 115 -12.13 9.29 2.06
N GLY A 116 -11.37 9.62 3.11
CA GLY A 116 -9.94 9.27 3.20
C GLY A 116 -9.70 7.77 3.31
N ALA A 117 -8.49 7.35 2.93
CA ALA A 117 -8.05 5.98 3.09
C ALA A 117 -8.04 5.58 4.57
N ARG A 118 -8.47 4.37 4.86
CA ARG A 118 -8.36 3.77 6.20
C ARG A 118 -7.09 2.96 6.37
N GLY A 119 -6.64 2.32 5.28
CA GLY A 119 -5.46 1.49 5.22
C GLY A 119 -4.33 2.13 4.44
N TYR A 120 -3.13 1.86 4.87
CA TYR A 120 -1.88 2.22 4.22
C TYR A 120 -1.09 0.96 3.92
N ARG A 121 -0.40 0.95 2.79
CA ARG A 121 0.70 0.01 2.50
C ARG A 121 1.86 0.80 1.97
N SER A 122 3.03 0.61 2.56
CA SER A 122 4.23 1.30 2.14
C SER A 122 4.76 0.75 0.82
N PRO A 123 5.15 1.61 -0.11
CA PRO A 123 5.97 1.20 -1.24
C PRO A 123 7.20 0.39 -0.80
N ALA A 124 7.43 -0.74 -1.47
CA ALA A 124 8.50 -1.69 -1.15
C ALA A 124 8.48 -2.22 0.30
N TRP A 125 7.37 -2.04 1.03
CA TRP A 125 7.20 -2.46 2.42
C TRP A 125 8.27 -1.89 3.36
N ASP A 126 8.77 -0.71 3.07
CA ASP A 126 9.81 -0.03 3.85
C ASP A 126 9.26 1.28 4.44
N LEU A 127 9.31 1.40 5.75
CA LEU A 127 8.82 2.54 6.51
C LEU A 127 9.98 3.43 6.96
N SER A 128 9.74 4.74 7.00
CA SER A 128 10.66 5.69 7.60
C SER A 128 10.54 5.70 9.14
N PRO A 129 11.49 6.30 9.86
CA PRO A 129 11.34 6.54 11.29
C PRO A 129 10.12 7.41 11.66
N HIS A 130 9.52 8.09 10.69
CA HIS A 130 8.40 9.02 10.87
C HIS A 130 7.06 8.42 10.48
N SER A 131 7.03 7.36 9.68
CA SER A 131 5.83 6.79 9.07
C SER A 131 4.73 6.49 10.09
N VAL A 132 5.04 5.81 11.19
CA VAL A 132 4.04 5.45 12.20
C VAL A 132 3.38 6.68 12.82
N ASP A 133 4.16 7.71 13.13
CA ASP A 133 3.62 8.95 13.69
C ASP A 133 2.76 9.70 12.67
N LEU A 134 3.19 9.77 11.41
CA LEU A 134 2.44 10.39 10.33
C LEU A 134 1.12 9.64 10.05
N LEU A 135 1.15 8.31 9.97
CA LEU A 135 -0.06 7.51 9.79
C LEU A 135 -1.07 7.74 10.92
N LEU A 136 -0.60 7.81 12.18
CA LEU A 136 -1.43 8.12 13.32
C LEU A 136 -2.02 9.53 13.26
N GLN A 137 -1.23 10.54 12.85
CA GLN A 137 -1.65 11.93 12.69
C GLN A 137 -2.72 12.08 11.61
N HIS A 138 -2.54 11.39 10.47
CA HIS A 138 -3.48 11.40 9.35
C HIS A 138 -4.70 10.48 9.55
N GLY A 139 -4.80 9.80 10.70
CA GLY A 139 -6.00 9.04 11.07
C GLY A 139 -6.14 7.68 10.42
N PHE A 140 -5.05 7.11 9.89
CA PHE A 140 -5.06 5.73 9.38
C PHE A 140 -5.42 4.75 10.50
N VAL A 141 -6.14 3.70 10.14
CA VAL A 141 -6.64 2.67 11.06
C VAL A 141 -5.71 1.47 11.07
N TYR A 142 -5.20 1.10 9.89
CA TYR A 142 -4.28 -0.02 9.75
C TYR A 142 -3.17 0.29 8.75
N ASP A 143 -2.07 -0.41 8.94
CA ASP A 143 -0.95 -0.55 8.02
C ASP A 143 -0.84 -1.99 7.55
N SER A 144 -0.24 -2.23 6.41
CA SER A 144 0.01 -3.56 5.85
C SER A 144 1.38 -3.57 5.17
N SER A 145 2.43 -3.30 5.95
CA SER A 145 3.81 -3.14 5.46
C SER A 145 4.83 -3.96 6.22
N MET A 146 4.49 -4.45 7.40
CA MET A 146 5.45 -5.09 8.31
C MET A 146 5.17 -6.59 8.48
N MET A 147 6.17 -7.32 8.94
CA MET A 147 6.21 -8.79 9.05
C MET A 147 6.52 -9.25 10.47
N GLY A 148 5.98 -8.57 11.49
CA GLY A 148 6.24 -8.91 12.89
C GLY A 148 5.45 -10.11 13.42
N ASP A 149 4.53 -10.66 12.63
CA ASP A 149 3.78 -11.89 12.87
C ASP A 149 3.46 -12.55 11.53
N ASP A 150 3.10 -13.84 11.52
CA ASP A 150 2.74 -14.58 10.30
C ASP A 150 1.39 -14.13 9.73
N TYR A 151 0.32 -14.26 10.53
CA TYR A 151 -1.07 -14.07 10.09
C TYR A 151 -1.92 -13.31 11.09
N THR A 152 -1.39 -13.02 12.27
CA THR A 152 -2.17 -12.38 13.34
C THR A 152 -1.96 -10.88 13.32
N PRO A 153 -3.02 -10.07 13.11
CA PRO A 153 -2.90 -8.62 13.23
C PRO A 153 -2.39 -8.22 14.62
N TYR A 154 -1.49 -7.24 14.65
CA TYR A 154 -0.92 -6.75 15.91
C TYR A 154 -0.90 -5.22 15.98
N ARG A 155 -0.67 -4.66 17.18
CA ARG A 155 -0.54 -3.21 17.35
C ARG A 155 0.86 -2.76 17.03
N VAL A 156 0.96 -1.80 16.12
CA VAL A 156 2.24 -1.16 15.76
C VAL A 156 2.80 -0.42 16.97
N ARG A 157 4.11 -0.56 17.20
CA ARG A 157 4.84 0.22 18.21
C ARG A 157 5.38 1.51 17.60
N ARG A 158 5.65 2.47 18.47
CA ARG A 158 6.43 3.66 18.16
C ARG A 158 7.46 3.94 19.24
N GLY A 159 8.54 4.61 18.86
CA GLY A 159 9.62 4.98 19.79
C GLY A 159 10.54 3.81 20.11
N ASP A 160 10.66 2.84 19.21
CA ASP A 160 11.71 1.81 19.27
C ASP A 160 13.09 2.50 19.13
N ILE A 161 14.06 2.12 19.97
CA ILE A 161 15.43 2.59 19.90
C ILE A 161 16.28 1.41 19.44
N ILE A 162 16.81 1.53 18.23
CA ILE A 162 17.61 0.49 17.59
C ILE A 162 19.00 1.06 17.30
N GLU A 163 20.00 0.52 17.98
CA GLU A 163 21.41 0.90 17.83
C GLU A 163 22.23 -0.35 17.50
N LEU A 164 23.23 -0.20 16.63
CA LEU A 164 24.03 -1.33 16.14
C LEU A 164 24.72 -2.11 17.26
N GLU A 165 25.25 -1.40 18.26
CA GLU A 165 26.10 -1.97 19.31
C GLU A 165 25.34 -2.26 20.63
N LYS A 166 24.03 -2.05 20.66
CA LYS A 166 23.24 -2.20 21.89
C LYS A 166 21.99 -3.06 21.66
N PRO A 167 21.49 -3.73 22.70
CA PRO A 167 20.18 -4.36 22.64
C PRO A 167 19.09 -3.35 22.27
N ALA A 168 18.15 -3.78 21.42
CA ALA A 168 17.00 -2.97 21.07
C ALA A 168 16.12 -2.66 22.29
N VAL A 169 15.62 -1.44 22.38
CA VAL A 169 14.62 -1.04 23.37
C VAL A 169 13.31 -0.81 22.62
N PHE A 170 12.34 -1.66 22.88
CA PHE A 170 11.04 -1.56 22.23
C PHE A 170 10.17 -0.48 22.87
N GLY A 171 9.55 0.32 22.02
CA GLY A 171 8.67 1.39 22.40
C GLY A 171 7.27 0.92 22.81
N ARG A 172 6.30 1.83 22.69
CA ARG A 172 4.91 1.59 23.15
C ARG A 172 3.99 1.24 21.98
N GLN A 173 3.08 0.30 22.23
CA GLN A 173 1.99 0.02 21.29
C GLN A 173 1.11 1.24 21.03
N THR A 174 0.67 1.38 19.81
CA THR A 174 -0.22 2.45 19.35
C THR A 174 -1.63 1.90 19.06
N ARG A 175 -2.51 2.78 18.56
CA ARG A 175 -3.83 2.35 18.05
C ARG A 175 -3.77 1.78 16.62
N LEU A 176 -2.70 2.02 15.87
CA LEU A 176 -2.52 1.53 14.52
C LEU A 176 -2.40 0.02 14.53
N ILE A 177 -3.14 -0.65 13.67
CA ILE A 177 -3.11 -2.11 13.52
C ILE A 177 -2.24 -2.45 12.32
N GLU A 178 -1.30 -3.36 12.52
CA GLU A 178 -0.61 -4.02 11.43
C GLU A 178 -1.40 -5.22 10.94
N MET A 179 -1.64 -5.26 9.64
CA MET A 179 -2.13 -6.43 8.91
C MET A 179 -0.93 -7.07 8.22
N PRO A 180 -0.28 -8.07 8.86
CA PRO A 180 1.03 -8.52 8.43
C PRO A 180 1.02 -9.06 7.00
N ILE A 181 2.13 -8.78 6.31
CA ILE A 181 2.42 -9.26 4.96
C ILE A 181 3.49 -10.34 5.01
N SER A 182 3.68 -11.05 3.90
CA SER A 182 4.73 -12.07 3.79
C SER A 182 5.23 -12.15 2.35
N TRP A 183 6.54 -12.12 2.17
CA TRP A 183 7.18 -12.35 0.86
C TRP A 183 6.79 -13.68 0.21
N SER A 184 6.45 -14.70 0.99
CA SER A 184 6.01 -15.98 0.45
C SER A 184 4.58 -15.98 -0.08
N LEU A 185 3.79 -14.95 0.23
CA LEU A 185 2.41 -14.77 -0.24
C LEU A 185 2.27 -13.64 -1.28
N ASP A 186 3.37 -12.96 -1.58
CA ASP A 186 3.44 -11.90 -2.58
C ASP A 186 3.85 -12.47 -3.94
N ASP A 187 3.31 -11.94 -5.02
CA ASP A 187 3.60 -12.42 -6.37
C ASP A 187 4.93 -11.89 -6.94
N PHE A 188 5.41 -10.74 -6.47
CA PHE A 188 6.62 -10.11 -6.99
C PHE A 188 7.86 -11.02 -6.91
N PRO A 189 8.18 -11.72 -5.77
CA PRO A 189 9.32 -12.61 -5.71
C PRO A 189 9.24 -13.81 -6.64
N HIS A 190 8.04 -14.15 -7.12
CA HIS A 190 7.82 -15.33 -7.95
C HIS A 190 7.81 -15.04 -9.44
N PHE A 191 7.58 -13.80 -9.86
CA PHE A 191 7.36 -13.44 -11.26
C PHE A 191 8.28 -12.35 -11.80
N GLU A 192 9.00 -11.61 -10.93
CA GLU A 192 9.88 -10.50 -11.34
C GLU A 192 11.39 -10.84 -11.26
N PHE A 193 11.77 -12.06 -10.84
CA PHE A 193 13.16 -12.52 -10.79
C PHE A 193 13.41 -13.70 -11.71
#